data_977b57550a1aaecf754b8b170a2697ec
#
_entry.id   977b57550a1aaecf754b8b170a2697ec
#
_cell.length_a   1.000
_cell.length_b   1.000
_cell.length_c   1.000
_cell.angle_alpha   90.00
_cell.angle_beta   90.00
_cell.angle_gamma   90.00
#
_symmetry.space_group_name_H-M   'P 1'
#
loop_
_entity.id
_entity.type
_entity.pdbx_description
1 polymer ?
#
loop_
_entity_poly.entity_id
_entity_poly.type
_entity_poly.pdbx_seq_one_letter_code
_entity_poly.pdbx_strand_id
1 'polypeptide(L)'
;MLRRRQFSNMRIVAATSVLLAALPLAAQQTAPAAPLSVIDWLGTQGTAAPRSQPRSLIIDEVPVAKTGSVPEVSVIPLGDGAPREIGLVPSGITGLPPGLWAGSDVNRLKTLIEALPDLRLPAAQSLLFTVLLAEAQAPKGGSAAGDALALLRVEKLLKEGALDPALSLIEQANVTTSAAHFDLWMQISLLTGTEDRACNMLSRSAHLTADYGTRIFCAARDQKWDNASLTFGSAQALGLMSPEKLDLADRFLHPDAFEEAAALPAPRKMDPLSFRLFEAIGEPQPTRNLPRAFAVADLRDLAGWKAQLEAAERLTRAGALPDNRLLGLYTDRSPAASGGIWDRVAALQRFETALSTGSAEAVAKTLPAVWSAMGSAGLEVTFSSLFYEKLTTFDLHGNPGEIAKKVMLLSPNYESAAAPDGGFADLIAKGEVPDRRPDAPLSGAIYDAFSEAGPRADLIANVAQNRLGESILVLLGLLQQGANGDAAALRDALATLRALGLEDTARRAALQVLVLEA
;
A
#
# COMPACT_ATOMS: atom_id res chain seq x y z
N MET A 1 -47.32 34.07 -40.07
CA MET A 1 -46.61 34.65 -41.23
C MET A 1 -45.26 33.96 -41.31
N LEU A 2 -45.08 32.85 -42.10
CA LEU A 2 -44.61 32.82 -43.49
C LEU A 2 -43.25 33.56 -43.63
N ARG A 3 -42.15 32.87 -43.89
CA ARG A 3 -41.72 32.15 -45.10
C ARG A 3 -40.40 31.41 -44.90
N ARG A 4 -40.36 30.15 -45.20
CA ARG A 4 -39.45 29.32 -46.01
C ARG A 4 -38.60 30.00 -47.08
N ARG A 5 -37.37 29.45 -47.27
CA ARG A 5 -36.71 29.02 -48.55
C ARG A 5 -35.30 28.55 -48.17
N GLN A 6 -34.84 27.37 -48.29
CA GLN A 6 -34.64 26.37 -49.36
C GLN A 6 -33.68 26.78 -50.49
N PHE A 7 -32.83 25.78 -50.81
CA PHE A 7 -31.99 25.51 -52.02
C PHE A 7 -30.52 25.97 -51.92
N SER A 8 -29.54 25.30 -52.43
CA SER A 8 -29.42 24.03 -53.21
C SER A 8 -27.94 23.74 -53.45
N ASN A 9 -27.58 22.46 -53.39
CA ASN A 9 -26.64 21.71 -54.25
C ASN A 9 -25.43 22.42 -54.94
N MET A 10 -24.22 21.84 -54.85
CA MET A 10 -23.70 21.00 -55.99
C MET A 10 -22.20 20.71 -55.82
N ARG A 11 -21.81 19.46 -55.74
CA ARG A 11 -20.86 18.68 -56.58
C ARG A 11 -19.50 19.33 -56.93
N ILE A 12 -18.41 18.60 -56.74
CA ILE A 12 -17.62 17.84 -57.76
C ILE A 12 -16.24 17.50 -57.16
N VAL A 13 -15.93 16.20 -56.95
CA VAL A 13 -15.01 15.29 -57.64
C VAL A 13 -13.49 15.51 -57.46
N ALA A 14 -12.92 14.54 -56.82
CA ALA A 14 -11.72 13.73 -57.12
C ALA A 14 -10.37 14.40 -57.40
N ALA A 15 -9.37 13.99 -56.65
CA ALA A 15 -8.19 13.38 -57.22
C ALA A 15 -7.31 12.72 -56.12
N THR A 16 -7.05 11.48 -56.34
CA THR A 16 -6.09 10.59 -55.68
C THR A 16 -4.66 11.11 -55.75
N SER A 17 -3.95 11.06 -54.62
CA SER A 17 -2.50 10.89 -54.65
C SER A 17 -2.06 10.10 -53.42
N VAL A 18 -1.69 8.86 -53.63
CA VAL A 18 -1.02 7.97 -52.71
C VAL A 18 0.41 8.47 -52.55
N LEU A 19 0.77 8.93 -51.37
CA LEU A 19 2.16 9.09 -50.97
C LEU A 19 2.43 8.12 -49.82
N LEU A 20 3.14 7.05 -50.12
CA LEU A 20 3.81 6.19 -49.11
C LEU A 20 4.91 7.05 -48.45
N ALA A 21 4.67 7.47 -47.22
CA ALA A 21 5.73 7.92 -46.32
C ALA A 21 6.13 6.79 -45.41
N ALA A 22 7.32 6.23 -45.62
CA ALA A 22 7.98 5.31 -44.72
C ALA A 22 8.30 6.06 -43.42
N LEU A 23 7.64 5.68 -42.34
CA LEU A 23 8.00 6.12 -40.98
C LEU A 23 9.15 5.26 -40.46
N PRO A 24 10.23 5.86 -39.89
CA PRO A 24 11.27 5.08 -39.24
C PRO A 24 10.69 4.44 -37.97
N LEU A 25 10.91 3.14 -37.80
CA LEU A 25 10.74 2.45 -36.52
C LEU A 25 11.72 3.10 -35.51
N ALA A 26 11.20 3.98 -34.68
CA ALA A 26 11.89 4.37 -33.47
C ALA A 26 11.84 3.15 -32.52
N ALA A 27 12.98 2.52 -32.32
CA ALA A 27 13.17 1.56 -31.24
C ALA A 27 12.85 2.29 -29.92
N GLN A 28 11.77 1.88 -29.25
CA GLN A 28 11.50 2.31 -27.89
C GLN A 28 12.62 1.78 -27.01
N GLN A 29 13.56 2.62 -26.67
CA GLN A 29 14.43 2.39 -25.54
C GLN A 29 13.52 2.39 -24.30
N THR A 30 13.32 1.19 -23.73
CA THR A 30 12.74 1.04 -22.41
C THR A 30 13.72 1.70 -21.44
N ALA A 31 13.35 2.86 -20.93
CA ALA A 31 14.02 3.44 -19.78
C ALA A 31 14.02 2.41 -18.64
N PRO A 32 15.10 2.31 -17.85
CA PRO A 32 15.09 1.43 -16.70
C PRO A 32 13.91 1.82 -15.80
N ALA A 33 13.00 0.87 -15.57
CA ALA A 33 11.85 1.11 -14.72
C ALA A 33 12.37 1.44 -13.31
N ALA A 34 12.01 2.63 -12.82
CA ALA A 34 12.24 2.96 -11.41
C ALA A 34 11.61 1.87 -10.54
N PRO A 35 12.25 1.50 -9.41
CA PRO A 35 11.69 0.50 -8.52
C PRO A 35 10.31 0.95 -8.04
N LEU A 36 9.27 0.26 -8.52
CA LEU A 36 7.90 0.53 -8.16
C LEU A 36 7.69 0.15 -6.69
N SER A 37 7.00 0.99 -5.93
CA SER A 37 6.42 0.56 -4.67
C SER A 37 5.49 -0.64 -4.95
N VAL A 38 5.58 -1.69 -4.15
CA VAL A 38 4.76 -2.89 -4.32
C VAL A 38 3.27 -2.55 -4.29
N ILE A 39 2.87 -1.54 -3.51
CA ILE A 39 1.49 -1.06 -3.45
C ILE A 39 1.10 -0.31 -4.73
N ASP A 40 1.98 0.53 -5.28
CA ASP A 40 1.72 1.22 -6.55
C ASP A 40 1.60 0.23 -7.71
N TRP A 41 2.40 -0.85 -7.71
CA TRP A 41 2.30 -1.91 -8.70
C TRP A 41 0.95 -2.64 -8.63
N LEU A 42 0.46 -2.96 -7.43
CA LEU A 42 -0.87 -3.56 -7.24
C LEU A 42 -2.01 -2.62 -7.62
N GLY A 43 -1.88 -1.32 -7.33
CA GLY A 43 -2.87 -0.30 -7.69
C GLY A 43 -3.02 -0.13 -9.21
N THR A 44 -1.93 -0.28 -9.98
CA THR A 44 -1.97 -0.19 -11.45
C THR A 44 -2.55 -1.44 -12.13
N GLN A 45 -2.51 -2.60 -11.47
CA GLN A 45 -3.12 -3.84 -11.99
C GLN A 45 -4.65 -3.82 -11.97
N GLY A 46 -5.26 -3.14 -10.99
CA GLY A 46 -6.72 -3.06 -10.86
C GLY A 46 -7.43 -2.22 -11.92
N THR A 47 -6.70 -1.39 -12.68
CA THR A 47 -7.26 -0.50 -13.71
C THR A 47 -7.13 -1.03 -15.14
N ALA A 48 -6.50 -2.20 -15.34
CA ALA A 48 -6.37 -2.79 -16.67
C ALA A 48 -7.69 -3.50 -17.07
N ALA A 49 -8.38 -2.95 -18.06
CA ALA A 49 -9.49 -3.62 -18.71
C ALA A 49 -9.06 -5.02 -19.21
N PRO A 50 -9.95 -6.04 -19.19
CA PRO A 50 -9.61 -7.39 -19.63
C PRO A 50 -9.10 -7.35 -21.08
N ARG A 51 -7.82 -7.65 -21.26
CA ARG A 51 -7.24 -7.79 -22.58
C ARG A 51 -7.84 -9.04 -23.24
N SER A 52 -8.51 -8.86 -24.36
CA SER A 52 -8.86 -9.95 -25.25
C SER A 52 -7.60 -10.76 -25.57
N GLN A 53 -7.65 -12.08 -25.33
CA GLN A 53 -6.56 -12.99 -25.63
C GLN A 53 -6.15 -12.84 -27.11
N PRO A 54 -4.87 -12.63 -27.42
CA PRO A 54 -4.42 -12.69 -28.80
C PRO A 54 -4.53 -14.13 -29.29
N ARG A 55 -5.13 -14.31 -30.47
CA ARG A 55 -5.09 -15.58 -31.20
C ARG A 55 -3.62 -15.99 -31.33
N SER A 56 -3.34 -17.23 -30.92
CA SER A 56 -2.03 -17.85 -31.09
C SER A 56 -1.61 -17.82 -32.56
N LEU A 57 -0.63 -16.97 -32.88
CA LEU A 57 0.15 -17.15 -34.09
C LEU A 57 1.07 -18.33 -33.82
N ILE A 58 0.97 -19.35 -34.68
CA ILE A 58 1.93 -20.45 -34.69
C ILE A 58 3.26 -19.84 -35.08
N ILE A 59 4.14 -19.62 -34.08
CA ILE A 59 5.53 -19.28 -34.30
C ILE A 59 6.25 -20.60 -34.45
N ASP A 60 6.94 -20.75 -35.57
CA ASP A 60 7.79 -21.90 -35.87
C ASP A 60 8.89 -21.96 -34.81
N GLU A 61 8.78 -22.87 -33.85
CA GLU A 61 9.72 -22.99 -32.73
C GLU A 61 11.04 -23.56 -33.23
N VAL A 62 12.13 -22.87 -32.92
CA VAL A 62 13.50 -23.38 -33.10
C VAL A 62 13.63 -24.71 -32.34
N PRO A 63 14.25 -25.77 -32.93
CA PRO A 63 14.30 -27.09 -32.31
C PRO A 63 14.89 -27.05 -30.90
N VAL A 64 14.18 -27.65 -29.95
CA VAL A 64 14.57 -27.79 -28.54
C VAL A 64 15.98 -28.40 -28.44
N ALA A 65 16.83 -27.78 -27.64
CA ALA A 65 18.23 -28.18 -27.45
C ALA A 65 18.37 -29.67 -27.12
N LYS A 66 19.29 -30.34 -27.79
CA LYS A 66 19.64 -31.76 -27.65
C LYS A 66 20.42 -32.07 -26.36
N THR A 67 19.99 -31.59 -25.22
CA THR A 67 20.55 -32.05 -23.94
C THR A 67 19.46 -32.80 -23.21
N GLY A 68 19.41 -34.12 -23.46
CA GLY A 68 18.51 -35.03 -22.76
C GLY A 68 18.99 -35.34 -21.32
N SER A 69 18.96 -34.36 -20.45
CA SER A 69 18.89 -34.63 -19.02
C SER A 69 17.41 -34.71 -18.66
N VAL A 70 16.98 -35.91 -18.30
CA VAL A 70 15.63 -36.15 -17.76
C VAL A 70 15.49 -35.26 -16.53
N PRO A 71 14.45 -34.40 -16.42
CA PRO A 71 14.20 -33.64 -15.19
C PRO A 71 14.07 -34.62 -14.04
N GLU A 72 14.72 -34.33 -12.93
CA GLU A 72 14.62 -35.13 -11.71
C GLU A 72 13.16 -35.12 -11.26
N VAL A 73 12.47 -36.24 -11.40
CA VAL A 73 11.09 -36.40 -10.94
C VAL A 73 11.11 -36.61 -9.44
N SER A 74 10.88 -35.55 -8.67
CA SER A 74 10.65 -35.69 -7.24
C SER A 74 9.22 -36.18 -7.00
N VAL A 75 9.11 -37.40 -6.45
CA VAL A 75 7.82 -37.95 -6.03
C VAL A 75 7.53 -37.43 -4.62
N ILE A 76 6.58 -36.50 -4.51
CA ILE A 76 6.06 -36.02 -3.21
C ILE A 76 4.86 -36.91 -2.85
N PRO A 77 4.77 -37.45 -1.59
CA PRO A 77 3.58 -38.18 -1.14
C PRO A 77 2.32 -37.31 -1.26
N LEU A 78 1.20 -37.90 -1.67
CA LEU A 78 -0.06 -37.21 -1.94
C LEU A 78 -0.71 -36.52 -0.70
N GLY A 79 -0.06 -36.55 0.46
CA GLY A 79 -0.48 -35.92 1.71
C GLY A 79 0.28 -34.63 2.04
N ASP A 80 1.50 -34.49 1.54
CA ASP A 80 2.29 -33.27 1.71
C ASP A 80 2.31 -32.53 0.37
N GLY A 81 1.26 -31.72 0.12
CA GLY A 81 1.24 -30.83 -1.03
C GLY A 81 2.53 -30.01 -1.09
N ALA A 82 3.06 -29.76 -2.30
CA ALA A 82 4.20 -28.87 -2.48
C ALA A 82 4.00 -27.61 -1.62
N PRO A 83 5.02 -27.13 -0.90
CA PRO A 83 4.88 -25.95 -0.06
C PRO A 83 4.25 -24.83 -0.87
N ARG A 84 3.06 -24.36 -0.48
CA ARG A 84 2.37 -23.30 -1.19
C ARG A 84 3.22 -22.03 -1.07
N GLU A 85 3.60 -21.48 -2.21
CA GLU A 85 4.20 -20.15 -2.27
C GLU A 85 3.06 -19.13 -2.22
N ILE A 86 2.88 -18.51 -1.05
CA ILE A 86 1.86 -17.49 -0.84
C ILE A 86 2.51 -16.13 -0.94
N GLY A 87 2.01 -15.28 -1.81
CA GLY A 87 2.48 -13.91 -2.02
C GLY A 87 1.90 -13.31 -3.29
N LEU A 88 1.83 -11.97 -3.34
CA LEU A 88 1.22 -11.25 -4.46
C LEU A 88 2.26 -10.73 -5.46
N VAL A 89 3.52 -10.64 -5.05
CA VAL A 89 4.58 -10.01 -5.83
C VAL A 89 5.73 -11.01 -6.02
N PRO A 90 6.00 -11.42 -7.27
CA PRO A 90 7.04 -12.40 -7.56
C PRO A 90 8.45 -11.89 -7.21
N SER A 91 9.35 -12.84 -6.95
CA SER A 91 10.75 -12.58 -6.58
C SER A 91 11.50 -11.71 -7.59
N GLY A 92 11.20 -11.83 -8.89
CA GLY A 92 11.80 -11.01 -9.94
C GLY A 92 11.45 -9.51 -9.86
N ILE A 93 10.37 -9.15 -9.14
CA ILE A 93 9.97 -7.75 -8.90
C ILE A 93 10.48 -7.28 -7.54
N THR A 94 10.32 -8.11 -6.50
CA THR A 94 10.75 -7.76 -5.14
C THR A 94 12.26 -7.77 -4.95
N GLY A 95 13.00 -8.53 -5.76
CA GLY A 95 14.42 -8.82 -5.56
C GLY A 95 14.70 -9.74 -4.37
N LEU A 96 13.66 -10.22 -3.67
CA LEU A 96 13.79 -11.08 -2.50
C LEU A 96 13.80 -12.56 -2.93
N PRO A 97 14.63 -13.43 -2.30
CA PRO A 97 14.68 -14.85 -2.64
C PRO A 97 13.40 -15.59 -2.24
N PRO A 98 12.97 -16.61 -2.99
CA PRO A 98 11.81 -17.45 -2.62
C PRO A 98 11.95 -18.08 -1.23
N GLY A 99 13.17 -18.39 -0.79
CA GLY A 99 13.48 -18.93 0.53
C GLY A 99 13.45 -17.92 1.69
N LEU A 100 12.84 -16.74 1.50
CA LEU A 100 12.80 -15.62 2.47
C LEU A 100 12.48 -16.06 3.91
N TRP A 101 11.57 -17.01 4.07
CA TRP A 101 11.06 -17.53 5.35
C TRP A 101 11.40 -19.00 5.61
N ALA A 102 11.94 -19.72 4.63
CA ALA A 102 12.04 -21.18 4.64
C ALA A 102 12.81 -21.76 5.86
N GLY A 103 13.78 -21.01 6.39
CA GLY A 103 14.54 -21.39 7.59
C GLY A 103 13.95 -20.91 8.90
N SER A 104 12.87 -20.13 8.87
CA SER A 104 12.28 -19.49 10.06
C SER A 104 11.30 -20.39 10.79
N ASP A 105 11.13 -20.15 12.10
CA ASP A 105 10.03 -20.67 12.90
C ASP A 105 8.87 -19.67 12.93
N VAL A 106 7.63 -20.17 12.78
CA VAL A 106 6.45 -19.31 12.69
C VAL A 106 6.19 -18.50 13.96
N ASN A 107 6.48 -19.07 15.16
CA ASN A 107 6.30 -18.32 16.41
C ASN A 107 7.33 -17.20 16.54
N ARG A 108 8.54 -17.42 16.03
CA ARG A 108 9.56 -16.37 15.96
C ARG A 108 9.13 -15.26 15.02
N LEU A 109 8.59 -15.59 13.85
CA LEU A 109 8.04 -14.60 12.90
C LEU A 109 6.88 -13.82 13.53
N LYS A 110 5.97 -14.51 14.22
CA LYS A 110 4.88 -13.87 14.97
C LYS A 110 5.42 -12.83 15.94
N THR A 111 6.37 -13.21 16.79
CA THR A 111 6.97 -12.31 17.76
C THR A 111 7.59 -11.08 17.10
N LEU A 112 8.31 -11.24 15.98
CA LEU A 112 8.96 -10.15 15.27
C LEU A 112 7.93 -9.22 14.61
N ILE A 113 6.91 -9.77 13.94
CA ILE A 113 5.87 -8.98 13.25
C ILE A 113 5.02 -8.21 14.27
N GLU A 114 4.63 -8.82 15.37
CA GLU A 114 3.84 -8.17 16.43
C GLU A 114 4.63 -7.08 17.17
N ALA A 115 5.94 -7.27 17.34
CA ALA A 115 6.84 -6.31 17.99
C ALA A 115 7.21 -5.10 17.11
N LEU A 116 6.91 -5.14 15.78
CA LEU A 116 7.21 -4.01 14.91
C LEU A 116 6.42 -2.77 15.33
N PRO A 117 7.10 -1.65 15.62
CA PRO A 117 6.45 -0.38 15.89
C PRO A 117 5.79 0.19 14.63
N ASP A 118 5.03 1.27 14.79
CA ASP A 118 4.59 2.08 13.65
C ASP A 118 5.82 2.72 12.98
N LEU A 119 6.06 2.38 11.71
CA LEU A 119 7.20 2.89 10.95
C LEU A 119 6.89 4.31 10.44
N ARG A 120 7.85 5.23 10.64
CA ARG A 120 7.71 6.63 10.19
C ARG A 120 8.41 6.90 8.87
N LEU A 121 9.52 6.18 8.59
CA LEU A 121 10.26 6.34 7.34
C LEU A 121 9.52 5.64 6.19
N PRO A 122 9.12 6.36 5.12
CA PRO A 122 8.48 5.76 3.95
C PRO A 122 9.31 4.65 3.29
N ALA A 123 10.64 4.74 3.31
CA ALA A 123 11.53 3.67 2.84
C ALA A 123 11.37 2.37 3.66
N ALA A 124 11.25 2.49 4.98
CA ALA A 124 11.01 1.34 5.85
C ALA A 124 9.60 0.75 5.64
N GLN A 125 8.60 1.61 5.47
CA GLN A 125 7.22 1.17 5.14
C GLN A 125 7.19 0.41 3.81
N SER A 126 7.83 0.94 2.77
CA SER A 126 7.92 0.29 1.46
C SER A 126 8.59 -1.08 1.56
N LEU A 127 9.70 -1.21 2.32
CA LEU A 127 10.34 -2.50 2.56
C LEU A 127 9.43 -3.45 3.33
N LEU A 128 8.69 -2.97 4.35
CA LEU A 128 7.71 -3.79 5.07
C LEU A 128 6.67 -4.38 4.12
N PHE A 129 6.04 -3.55 3.27
CA PHE A 129 5.06 -4.04 2.31
C PHE A 129 5.68 -5.01 1.30
N THR A 130 6.89 -4.73 0.81
CA THR A 130 7.63 -5.64 -0.07
C THR A 130 7.78 -7.03 0.56
N VAL A 131 8.21 -7.09 1.82
CA VAL A 131 8.40 -8.34 2.56
C VAL A 131 7.07 -9.05 2.86
N LEU A 132 6.03 -8.30 3.23
CA LEU A 132 4.72 -8.88 3.53
C LEU A 132 4.01 -9.41 2.26
N LEU A 133 4.28 -8.84 1.10
CA LEU A 133 3.62 -9.20 -0.15
C LEU A 133 4.47 -10.09 -1.06
N ALA A 134 5.75 -10.29 -0.75
CA ALA A 134 6.63 -11.17 -1.52
C ALA A 134 6.09 -12.59 -1.60
N GLU A 135 6.11 -13.16 -2.80
CA GLU A 135 5.89 -14.58 -3.02
C GLU A 135 7.07 -15.36 -2.43
N ALA A 136 6.79 -16.24 -1.49
CA ALA A 136 7.82 -16.95 -0.76
C ALA A 136 7.33 -18.31 -0.23
N GLN A 137 8.29 -19.21 -0.08
CA GLN A 137 8.07 -20.54 0.48
C GLN A 137 7.65 -20.47 1.96
N ALA A 138 6.87 -21.46 2.36
CA ALA A 138 6.44 -21.61 3.75
C ALA A 138 7.64 -21.74 4.71
N PRO A 139 7.50 -21.25 5.96
CA PRO A 139 8.48 -21.50 7.01
C PRO A 139 8.50 -22.97 7.43
N LYS A 140 9.42 -23.32 8.34
CA LYS A 140 9.49 -24.68 8.92
C LYS A 140 8.14 -25.11 9.51
N GLY A 141 7.71 -26.34 9.20
CA GLY A 141 6.41 -26.88 9.63
C GLY A 141 5.41 -27.08 8.49
N GLY A 142 5.84 -26.90 7.23
CA GLY A 142 5.04 -27.23 6.05
C GLY A 142 3.84 -26.30 5.83
N SER A 143 2.74 -26.85 5.28
CA SER A 143 1.56 -26.07 4.90
C SER A 143 0.91 -25.33 6.08
N ALA A 144 0.79 -25.97 7.24
CA ALA A 144 0.21 -25.33 8.43
C ALA A 144 1.00 -24.10 8.90
N ALA A 145 2.33 -24.13 8.83
CA ALA A 145 3.16 -22.98 9.13
C ALA A 145 3.03 -21.89 8.06
N GLY A 146 2.86 -22.29 6.79
CA GLY A 146 2.56 -21.38 5.67
C GLY A 146 1.24 -20.65 5.86
N ASP A 147 0.17 -21.36 6.23
CA ASP A 147 -1.15 -20.80 6.50
C ASP A 147 -1.10 -19.83 7.71
N ALA A 148 -0.39 -20.20 8.77
CA ALA A 148 -0.19 -19.33 9.93
C ALA A 148 0.59 -18.06 9.58
N LEU A 149 1.65 -18.16 8.77
CA LEU A 149 2.38 -16.99 8.28
C LEU A 149 1.50 -16.11 7.39
N ALA A 150 0.65 -16.69 6.54
CA ALA A 150 -0.27 -15.93 5.72
C ALA A 150 -1.23 -15.09 6.58
N LEU A 151 -1.81 -15.67 7.65
CA LEU A 151 -2.63 -14.92 8.60
C LEU A 151 -1.85 -13.77 9.25
N LEU A 152 -0.64 -14.02 9.75
CA LEU A 152 0.20 -12.96 10.37
C LEU A 152 0.49 -11.80 9.41
N ARG A 153 0.77 -12.12 8.14
CA ARG A 153 1.02 -11.10 7.10
C ARG A 153 -0.23 -10.28 6.82
N VAL A 154 -1.39 -10.95 6.69
CA VAL A 154 -2.69 -10.28 6.46
C VAL A 154 -3.09 -9.43 7.65
N GLU A 155 -2.93 -9.91 8.88
CA GLU A 155 -3.18 -9.15 10.12
C GLU A 155 -2.29 -7.89 10.20
N LYS A 156 -1.01 -8.01 9.81
CA LYS A 156 -0.10 -6.86 9.76
C LYS A 156 -0.54 -5.86 8.70
N LEU A 157 -0.89 -6.30 7.49
CA LEU A 157 -1.42 -5.44 6.43
C LEU A 157 -2.71 -4.74 6.86
N LEU A 158 -3.62 -5.46 7.53
CA LEU A 158 -4.84 -4.88 8.10
C LEU A 158 -4.50 -3.79 9.13
N LYS A 159 -3.57 -4.05 10.05
CA LYS A 159 -3.11 -3.07 11.05
C LYS A 159 -2.53 -1.82 10.39
N GLU A 160 -1.77 -1.97 9.30
CA GLU A 160 -1.21 -0.85 8.54
C GLU A 160 -2.27 -0.11 7.67
N GLY A 161 -3.46 -0.65 7.52
CA GLY A 161 -4.53 -0.06 6.71
C GLY A 161 -4.46 -0.43 5.22
N ALA A 162 -3.58 -1.34 4.84
CA ALA A 162 -3.42 -1.83 3.47
C ALA A 162 -4.43 -2.94 3.16
N LEU A 163 -5.72 -2.58 3.08
CA LEU A 163 -6.81 -3.56 3.01
C LEU A 163 -6.93 -4.24 1.65
N ASP A 164 -6.68 -3.53 0.55
CA ASP A 164 -6.75 -4.13 -0.79
C ASP A 164 -5.73 -5.26 -0.98
N PRO A 165 -4.42 -5.07 -0.66
CA PRO A 165 -3.47 -6.18 -0.70
C PRO A 165 -3.73 -7.24 0.38
N ALA A 166 -4.25 -6.86 1.57
CA ALA A 166 -4.64 -7.82 2.59
C ALA A 166 -5.77 -8.75 2.11
N LEU A 167 -6.78 -8.18 1.42
CA LEU A 167 -7.87 -8.92 0.80
C LEU A 167 -7.36 -9.91 -0.25
N SER A 168 -6.51 -9.44 -1.15
CA SER A 168 -5.93 -10.29 -2.20
C SER A 168 -5.09 -11.43 -1.62
N LEU A 169 -4.30 -11.14 -0.58
CA LEU A 169 -3.43 -12.13 0.06
C LEU A 169 -4.23 -13.22 0.79
N ILE A 170 -5.30 -12.85 1.54
CA ILE A 170 -6.14 -13.83 2.23
C ILE A 170 -6.94 -14.69 1.25
N GLU A 171 -7.39 -14.12 0.14
CA GLU A 171 -8.07 -14.87 -0.92
C GLU A 171 -7.12 -15.89 -1.58
N GLN A 172 -5.85 -15.51 -1.83
CA GLN A 172 -4.83 -16.43 -2.33
C GLN A 172 -4.51 -17.53 -1.31
N ALA A 173 -4.49 -17.22 -0.01
CA ALA A 173 -4.29 -18.20 1.07
C ALA A 173 -5.45 -19.18 1.22
N ASN A 174 -6.56 -18.96 0.55
CA ASN A 174 -7.83 -19.70 0.62
C ASN A 174 -8.62 -19.46 1.92
N VAL A 175 -9.62 -18.62 1.80
CA VAL A 175 -10.49 -18.17 2.91
C VAL A 175 -11.22 -19.30 3.66
N THR A 176 -11.31 -20.50 3.08
CA THR A 176 -11.95 -21.66 3.69
C THR A 176 -10.97 -22.58 4.44
N THR A 177 -9.68 -22.25 4.47
CA THR A 177 -8.65 -23.06 5.15
C THR A 177 -8.94 -23.23 6.65
N SER A 178 -9.41 -22.17 7.32
CA SER A 178 -9.85 -22.24 8.72
C SER A 178 -10.83 -21.11 9.05
N ALA A 179 -11.50 -21.20 10.21
CA ALA A 179 -12.34 -20.12 10.71
C ALA A 179 -11.58 -18.79 10.83
N ALA A 180 -10.30 -18.82 11.23
CA ALA A 180 -9.48 -17.61 11.34
C ALA A 180 -9.27 -16.93 9.98
N HIS A 181 -9.06 -17.69 8.90
CA HIS A 181 -8.96 -17.15 7.53
C HIS A 181 -10.28 -16.49 7.11
N PHE A 182 -11.40 -17.17 7.34
CA PHE A 182 -12.72 -16.64 7.01
C PHE A 182 -13.04 -15.38 7.82
N ASP A 183 -12.82 -15.39 9.13
CA ASP A 183 -13.11 -14.26 10.02
C ASP A 183 -12.25 -13.03 9.64
N LEU A 184 -10.98 -13.23 9.28
CA LEU A 184 -10.12 -12.15 8.85
C LEU A 184 -10.54 -11.59 7.48
N TRP A 185 -10.91 -12.45 6.53
CA TRP A 185 -11.49 -12.05 5.24
C TRP A 185 -12.79 -11.26 5.42
N MET A 186 -13.67 -11.71 6.32
CA MET A 186 -14.90 -11.00 6.67
C MET A 186 -14.62 -9.61 7.26
N GLN A 187 -13.67 -9.49 8.19
CA GLN A 187 -13.29 -8.20 8.78
C GLN A 187 -12.81 -7.20 7.72
N ILE A 188 -11.97 -7.65 6.79
CA ILE A 188 -11.49 -6.82 5.68
C ILE A 188 -12.66 -6.44 4.78
N SER A 189 -13.50 -7.39 4.42
CA SER A 189 -14.66 -7.17 3.55
C SER A 189 -15.66 -6.17 4.14
N LEU A 190 -15.91 -6.21 5.45
CA LEU A 190 -16.76 -5.25 6.15
C LEU A 190 -16.22 -3.81 6.07
N LEU A 191 -14.91 -3.62 6.19
CA LEU A 191 -14.29 -2.29 6.10
C LEU A 191 -14.21 -1.76 4.67
N THR A 192 -14.02 -2.65 3.69
CA THR A 192 -13.96 -2.27 2.27
C THR A 192 -15.33 -2.17 1.60
N GLY A 193 -16.39 -2.67 2.25
CA GLY A 193 -17.76 -2.69 1.70
C GLY A 193 -17.99 -3.82 0.68
N THR A 194 -17.23 -4.90 0.76
CA THR A 194 -17.31 -6.07 -0.15
C THR A 194 -17.84 -7.32 0.53
N GLU A 195 -18.51 -7.17 1.66
CA GLU A 195 -19.00 -8.24 2.53
C GLU A 195 -20.02 -9.19 1.88
N ASP A 196 -20.65 -8.81 0.77
CA ASP A 196 -21.64 -9.65 0.11
C ASP A 196 -21.06 -11.01 -0.35
N ARG A 197 -19.79 -11.02 -0.82
CA ARG A 197 -19.13 -12.28 -1.20
C ARG A 197 -18.93 -13.21 0.00
N ALA A 198 -18.50 -12.66 1.11
CA ALA A 198 -18.28 -13.40 2.36
C ALA A 198 -19.61 -13.90 2.95
N CYS A 199 -20.66 -13.07 2.97
CA CYS A 199 -22.00 -13.44 3.41
C CYS A 199 -22.60 -14.54 2.53
N ASN A 200 -22.46 -14.46 1.20
CA ASN A 200 -22.92 -15.50 0.27
C ASN A 200 -22.19 -16.84 0.49
N MET A 201 -20.91 -16.82 0.86
CA MET A 201 -20.18 -18.04 1.21
C MET A 201 -20.66 -18.60 2.54
N LEU A 202 -20.85 -17.76 3.55
CA LEU A 202 -21.35 -18.15 4.87
C LEU A 202 -22.77 -18.76 4.80
N SER A 203 -23.64 -18.26 3.93
CA SER A 203 -24.99 -18.80 3.76
C SER A 203 -25.04 -20.25 3.25
N ARG A 204 -23.97 -20.68 2.55
CA ARG A 204 -23.79 -22.05 2.05
C ARG A 204 -23.00 -22.94 3.01
N SER A 205 -22.21 -22.36 3.90
CA SER A 205 -21.24 -23.05 4.74
C SER A 205 -21.17 -22.40 6.12
N ALA A 206 -22.22 -22.59 6.92
CA ALA A 206 -22.39 -21.91 8.22
C ALA A 206 -21.29 -22.24 9.26
N HIS A 207 -20.51 -23.29 9.04
CA HIS A 207 -19.40 -23.70 9.93
C HIS A 207 -18.13 -22.83 9.78
N LEU A 208 -18.09 -21.95 8.77
CA LEU A 208 -16.90 -21.12 8.50
C LEU A 208 -16.60 -20.09 9.59
N THR A 209 -17.60 -19.67 10.37
CA THR A 209 -17.37 -18.80 11.53
C THR A 209 -18.18 -19.27 12.72
N ALA A 210 -17.65 -19.03 13.93
CA ALA A 210 -18.37 -19.20 15.20
C ALA A 210 -19.01 -17.88 15.66
N ASP A 211 -18.78 -16.74 14.98
CA ASP A 211 -19.32 -15.45 15.37
C ASP A 211 -20.80 -15.32 14.99
N TYR A 212 -21.66 -15.32 15.99
CA TYR A 212 -23.09 -15.19 15.82
C TYR A 212 -23.51 -13.82 15.27
N GLY A 213 -22.79 -12.75 15.64
CA GLY A 213 -23.03 -11.42 15.10
C GLY A 213 -22.86 -11.39 13.56
N THR A 214 -21.79 -11.99 13.06
CA THR A 214 -21.57 -12.15 11.62
C THR A 214 -22.66 -12.97 10.94
N ARG A 215 -23.12 -14.06 11.58
CA ARG A 215 -24.22 -14.89 11.03
C ARG A 215 -25.53 -14.11 10.96
N ILE A 216 -25.88 -13.34 12.00
CA ILE A 216 -27.07 -12.48 12.04
C ILE A 216 -27.01 -11.42 10.94
N PHE A 217 -25.87 -10.70 10.86
CA PHE A 217 -25.67 -9.67 9.86
C PHE A 217 -25.81 -10.21 8.43
N CYS A 218 -25.15 -11.33 8.12
CA CYS A 218 -25.21 -11.93 6.80
C CYS A 218 -26.60 -12.48 6.46
N ALA A 219 -27.33 -13.06 7.42
CA ALA A 219 -28.70 -13.51 7.21
C ALA A 219 -29.65 -12.34 6.88
N ALA A 220 -29.53 -11.22 7.59
CA ALA A 220 -30.30 -10.01 7.34
C ALA A 220 -29.97 -9.39 5.96
N ARG A 221 -28.67 -9.32 5.57
CA ARG A 221 -28.26 -8.86 4.23
C ARG A 221 -28.79 -9.73 3.10
N ASP A 222 -28.91 -11.03 3.32
CA ASP A 222 -29.52 -12.00 2.38
C ASP A 222 -31.06 -11.97 2.44
N GLN A 223 -31.64 -10.96 3.13
CA GLN A 223 -33.08 -10.78 3.33
C GLN A 223 -33.79 -11.96 4.06
N LYS A 224 -33.03 -12.80 4.75
CA LYS A 224 -33.52 -13.93 5.56
C LYS A 224 -33.76 -13.47 7.00
N TRP A 225 -34.67 -12.49 7.18
CA TRP A 225 -34.94 -11.83 8.47
C TRP A 225 -35.37 -12.82 9.55
N ASP A 226 -36.19 -13.82 9.22
CA ASP A 226 -36.62 -14.87 10.16
C ASP A 226 -35.45 -15.66 10.71
N ASN A 227 -34.47 -16.00 9.83
CA ASN A 227 -33.27 -16.71 10.23
C ASN A 227 -32.36 -15.82 11.09
N ALA A 228 -32.26 -14.53 10.76
CA ALA A 228 -31.48 -13.58 11.54
C ALA A 228 -32.07 -13.43 12.95
N SER A 229 -33.38 -13.24 13.08
CA SER A 229 -34.09 -13.12 14.36
C SER A 229 -34.01 -14.41 15.18
N LEU A 230 -34.19 -15.58 14.57
CA LEU A 230 -34.01 -16.87 15.24
C LEU A 230 -32.59 -17.07 15.77
N THR A 231 -31.58 -16.71 14.96
CA THR A 231 -30.16 -16.78 15.35
C THR A 231 -29.87 -15.81 16.49
N PHE A 232 -30.43 -14.59 16.45
CA PHE A 232 -30.32 -13.59 17.51
C PHE A 232 -30.92 -14.10 18.83
N GLY A 233 -32.19 -14.58 18.82
CA GLY A 233 -32.83 -15.13 20.00
C GLY A 233 -32.09 -16.32 20.60
N SER A 234 -31.53 -17.17 19.77
CA SER A 234 -30.68 -18.30 20.20
C SER A 234 -29.38 -17.81 20.85
N ALA A 235 -28.71 -16.82 20.24
CA ALA A 235 -27.48 -16.25 20.77
C ALA A 235 -27.72 -15.54 22.11
N GLN A 236 -28.84 -14.84 22.25
CA GLN A 236 -29.27 -14.18 23.50
C GLN A 236 -29.54 -15.22 24.60
N ALA A 237 -30.37 -16.22 24.31
CA ALA A 237 -30.78 -17.24 25.29
C ALA A 237 -29.59 -18.09 25.80
N LEU A 238 -28.59 -18.31 24.96
CA LEU A 238 -27.40 -19.12 25.26
C LEU A 238 -26.20 -18.28 25.72
N GLY A 239 -26.31 -16.95 25.78
CA GLY A 239 -25.22 -16.06 26.20
C GLY A 239 -24.00 -16.11 25.27
N LEU A 240 -24.22 -16.25 23.95
CA LEU A 240 -23.14 -16.43 22.95
C LEU A 240 -22.59 -15.10 22.38
N MET A 241 -23.17 -13.96 22.79
CA MET A 241 -22.74 -12.63 22.43
C MET A 241 -22.68 -11.73 23.67
N SER A 242 -21.82 -10.71 23.65
CA SER A 242 -21.80 -9.72 24.73
C SER A 242 -23.08 -8.86 24.74
N PRO A 243 -23.47 -8.31 25.91
CA PRO A 243 -24.66 -7.45 26.00
C PRO A 243 -24.63 -6.29 24.99
N GLU A 244 -23.47 -5.62 24.84
CA GLU A 244 -23.32 -4.49 23.93
C GLU A 244 -23.54 -4.90 22.46
N LYS A 245 -23.06 -6.10 22.07
CA LYS A 245 -23.31 -6.64 20.73
C LYS A 245 -24.74 -7.10 20.53
N LEU A 246 -25.39 -7.60 21.58
CA LEU A 246 -26.83 -7.95 21.53
C LEU A 246 -27.66 -6.68 21.34
N ASP A 247 -27.45 -5.63 22.13
CA ASP A 247 -28.17 -4.36 22.00
C ASP A 247 -28.03 -3.75 20.59
N LEU A 248 -26.82 -3.79 20.03
CA LEU A 248 -26.54 -3.30 18.69
C LEU A 248 -27.23 -4.16 17.60
N ALA A 249 -27.19 -5.48 17.73
CA ALA A 249 -27.86 -6.41 16.81
C ALA A 249 -29.39 -6.31 16.89
N ASP A 250 -29.95 -6.08 18.09
CA ASP A 250 -31.39 -5.89 18.29
C ASP A 250 -31.88 -4.64 17.55
N ARG A 251 -31.18 -3.50 17.70
CA ARG A 251 -31.53 -2.27 16.96
C ARG A 251 -31.39 -2.44 15.44
N PHE A 252 -30.41 -3.20 15.01
CA PHE A 252 -30.24 -3.49 13.59
C PHE A 252 -31.39 -4.35 13.03
N LEU A 253 -31.89 -5.31 13.80
CA LEU A 253 -32.97 -6.22 13.38
C LEU A 253 -34.36 -5.59 13.50
N HIS A 254 -34.57 -4.73 14.50
CA HIS A 254 -35.87 -4.18 14.86
C HIS A 254 -35.87 -2.64 14.95
N PRO A 255 -35.47 -1.93 13.87
CA PRO A 255 -35.27 -0.48 13.90
C PRO A 255 -36.53 0.29 14.39
N ASP A 256 -37.71 -0.15 14.02
CA ASP A 256 -38.99 0.48 14.42
C ASP A 256 -39.21 0.47 15.95
N ALA A 257 -38.67 -0.53 16.66
CA ALA A 257 -38.79 -0.62 18.12
C ALA A 257 -37.92 0.40 18.86
N PHE A 258 -36.93 0.98 18.17
CA PHE A 258 -35.92 1.88 18.74
C PHE A 258 -35.92 3.29 18.12
N GLU A 259 -36.96 3.67 17.38
CA GLU A 259 -37.02 4.95 16.65
C GLU A 259 -36.80 6.17 17.58
N GLU A 260 -37.33 6.12 18.83
CA GLU A 260 -37.17 7.18 19.83
C GLU A 260 -36.06 6.89 20.87
N ALA A 261 -35.30 5.81 20.72
CA ALA A 261 -34.30 5.42 21.70
C ALA A 261 -33.06 6.34 21.62
N ALA A 262 -32.43 6.59 22.77
CA ALA A 262 -31.15 7.32 22.80
C ALA A 262 -30.07 6.55 22.04
N ALA A 263 -29.12 7.26 21.40
CA ALA A 263 -27.99 6.65 20.68
C ALA A 263 -27.18 5.71 21.57
N LEU A 264 -26.70 4.61 20.97
CA LEU A 264 -25.85 3.66 21.69
C LEU A 264 -24.44 4.25 21.96
N PRO A 265 -23.88 3.98 23.14
CA PRO A 265 -22.49 4.34 23.40
C PRO A 265 -21.57 3.52 22.51
N ALA A 266 -20.58 4.19 21.91
CA ALA A 266 -19.56 3.49 21.14
C ALA A 266 -18.75 2.53 22.04
N PRO A 267 -18.48 1.29 21.59
CA PRO A 267 -17.69 0.34 22.37
C PRO A 267 -16.26 0.83 22.53
N ARG A 268 -15.63 0.51 23.68
CA ARG A 268 -14.22 0.88 23.92
C ARG A 268 -13.26 0.32 22.88
N LYS A 269 -13.57 -0.86 22.35
CA LYS A 269 -12.81 -1.52 21.28
C LYS A 269 -13.77 -1.80 20.13
N MET A 270 -13.75 -0.94 19.14
CA MET A 270 -14.54 -1.10 17.92
C MET A 270 -14.01 -2.28 17.11
N ASP A 271 -14.88 -3.20 16.72
CA ASP A 271 -14.60 -4.22 15.70
C ASP A 271 -15.31 -3.87 14.36
N PRO A 272 -14.86 -4.45 13.23
CA PRO A 272 -15.42 -4.12 11.92
C PRO A 272 -16.90 -4.41 11.77
N LEU A 273 -17.42 -5.47 12.40
CA LEU A 273 -18.85 -5.77 12.36
C LEU A 273 -19.68 -4.75 13.14
N SER A 274 -19.27 -4.43 14.38
CA SER A 274 -19.93 -3.40 15.18
C SER A 274 -19.92 -2.04 14.47
N PHE A 275 -18.80 -1.68 13.82
CA PHE A 275 -18.70 -0.47 13.02
C PHE A 275 -19.73 -0.44 11.89
N ARG A 276 -19.90 -1.54 11.15
CA ARG A 276 -20.90 -1.65 10.07
C ARG A 276 -22.32 -1.64 10.58
N LEU A 277 -22.57 -2.25 11.74
CA LEU A 277 -23.88 -2.21 12.37
C LEU A 277 -24.25 -0.79 12.82
N PHE A 278 -23.31 -0.03 13.41
CA PHE A 278 -23.51 1.38 13.73
C PHE A 278 -23.84 2.23 12.50
N GLU A 279 -23.17 1.98 11.36
CA GLU A 279 -23.56 2.63 10.10
C GLU A 279 -24.98 2.24 9.66
N ALA A 280 -25.34 0.96 9.78
CA ALA A 280 -26.64 0.44 9.35
C ALA A 280 -27.81 0.97 10.16
N ILE A 281 -27.63 1.23 11.46
CA ILE A 281 -28.66 1.83 12.33
C ILE A 281 -28.70 3.36 12.28
N GLY A 282 -27.87 4.00 11.41
CA GLY A 282 -27.87 5.46 11.27
C GLY A 282 -27.03 6.21 12.31
N GLU A 283 -26.21 5.52 13.09
CA GLU A 283 -25.32 6.07 14.13
C GLU A 283 -23.81 5.92 13.74
N PRO A 284 -23.34 6.42 12.56
CA PRO A 284 -22.00 6.17 12.06
C PRO A 284 -20.93 6.71 13.03
N GLN A 285 -19.88 5.93 13.24
CA GLN A 285 -18.79 6.26 14.14
C GLN A 285 -17.63 6.91 13.39
N PRO A 286 -17.03 8.01 13.91
CA PRO A 286 -15.92 8.67 13.25
C PRO A 286 -14.64 7.80 13.28
N THR A 287 -14.01 7.62 12.13
CA THR A 287 -12.85 6.71 11.99
C THR A 287 -11.55 7.30 12.53
N ARG A 288 -11.45 8.62 12.70
CA ARG A 288 -10.21 9.32 13.08
C ARG A 288 -9.55 8.80 14.36
N ASN A 289 -10.35 8.33 15.32
CA ASN A 289 -9.87 7.81 16.61
C ASN A 289 -9.84 6.27 16.66
N LEU A 290 -10.23 5.60 15.57
CA LEU A 290 -10.20 4.14 15.44
C LEU A 290 -8.85 3.66 14.86
N PRO A 291 -8.52 2.38 14.94
CA PRO A 291 -7.36 1.80 14.27
C PRO A 291 -7.29 2.21 12.80
N ARG A 292 -6.08 2.26 12.22
CA ARG A 292 -5.82 2.77 10.85
C ARG A 292 -6.68 2.09 9.78
N ALA A 293 -6.94 0.79 9.91
CA ALA A 293 -7.78 0.02 9.01
C ALA A 293 -9.17 0.64 8.76
N PHE A 294 -9.77 1.24 9.80
CA PHE A 294 -11.10 1.86 9.69
C PHE A 294 -11.12 3.09 8.78
N ALA A 295 -9.99 3.75 8.56
CA ALA A 295 -9.90 4.89 7.65
C ALA A 295 -10.28 4.51 6.21
N VAL A 296 -10.11 3.23 5.81
CA VAL A 296 -10.53 2.76 4.48
C VAL A 296 -12.04 2.87 4.29
N ALA A 297 -12.83 2.75 5.36
CA ALA A 297 -14.28 2.89 5.29
C ALA A 297 -14.72 4.31 4.85
N ASP A 298 -13.97 5.35 5.21
CA ASP A 298 -14.25 6.72 4.77
C ASP A 298 -13.95 6.95 3.27
N LEU A 299 -13.15 6.08 2.64
CA LEU A 299 -12.87 6.14 1.21
C LEU A 299 -13.94 5.47 0.33
N ARG A 300 -14.93 4.86 0.94
CA ARG A 300 -16.18 4.46 0.26
C ARG A 300 -17.03 5.72 0.11
N ASP A 301 -17.59 6.00 -1.01
CA ASP A 301 -18.31 7.24 -1.36
C ASP A 301 -19.51 7.63 -0.43
N LEU A 302 -19.51 7.11 0.80
CA LEU A 302 -20.53 7.39 1.82
C LEU A 302 -20.11 8.50 2.80
N ALA A 303 -18.81 8.74 2.97
CA ALA A 303 -18.29 9.75 3.88
C ALA A 303 -18.19 11.13 3.20
N GLY A 304 -18.31 12.20 3.99
CA GLY A 304 -18.10 13.56 3.52
C GLY A 304 -16.64 13.77 3.07
N TRP A 305 -16.41 14.65 2.09
CA TRP A 305 -15.09 14.86 1.47
C TRP A 305 -13.98 15.17 2.48
N LYS A 306 -14.27 15.90 3.56
CA LYS A 306 -13.27 16.13 4.62
C LYS A 306 -12.80 14.83 5.27
N ALA A 307 -13.72 13.93 5.59
CA ALA A 307 -13.38 12.64 6.18
C ALA A 307 -12.58 11.77 5.19
N GLN A 308 -12.95 11.78 3.91
CA GLN A 308 -12.21 11.10 2.86
C GLN A 308 -10.77 11.63 2.76
N LEU A 309 -10.56 12.95 2.80
CA LEU A 309 -9.24 13.57 2.77
C LEU A 309 -8.40 13.20 4.00
N GLU A 310 -8.97 13.30 5.21
CA GLU A 310 -8.30 12.94 6.47
C GLU A 310 -7.91 11.45 6.50
N ALA A 311 -8.79 10.60 6.00
CA ALA A 311 -8.53 9.16 5.87
C ALA A 311 -7.42 8.89 4.84
N ALA A 312 -7.48 9.53 3.68
CA ALA A 312 -6.47 9.38 2.64
C ALA A 312 -5.09 9.81 3.11
N GLU A 313 -4.96 10.97 3.76
CA GLU A 313 -3.68 11.41 4.34
C GLU A 313 -3.14 10.41 5.38
N ARG A 314 -4.02 9.90 6.24
CA ARG A 314 -3.65 8.94 7.27
C ARG A 314 -3.13 7.62 6.68
N LEU A 315 -3.76 7.13 5.61
CA LEU A 315 -3.37 5.91 4.92
C LEU A 315 -2.11 6.11 4.06
N THR A 316 -2.00 7.25 3.36
CA THR A 316 -0.81 7.58 2.55
C THR A 316 0.43 7.72 3.41
N ARG A 317 0.35 8.38 4.57
CA ARG A 317 1.47 8.46 5.53
C ARG A 317 1.97 7.09 6.01
N ALA A 318 1.13 6.09 5.98
CA ALA A 318 1.49 4.72 6.31
C ALA A 318 1.95 3.91 5.09
N GLY A 319 1.99 4.50 3.90
CA GLY A 319 2.26 3.81 2.65
C GLY A 319 1.14 2.84 2.23
N ALA A 320 -0.03 2.91 2.86
CA ALA A 320 -1.16 2.00 2.62
C ALA A 320 -2.12 2.48 1.51
N LEU A 321 -2.00 3.72 1.07
CA LEU A 321 -2.76 4.29 -0.03
C LEU A 321 -1.80 4.81 -1.11
N PRO A 322 -1.99 4.46 -2.39
CA PRO A 322 -1.19 4.97 -3.49
C PRO A 322 -1.26 6.50 -3.61
N ASP A 323 -0.13 7.15 -3.91
CA ASP A 323 0.01 8.60 -3.98
C ASP A 323 -0.97 9.24 -4.99
N ASN A 324 -1.18 8.60 -6.14
CA ASN A 324 -2.11 9.06 -7.15
C ASN A 324 -3.58 9.07 -6.68
N ARG A 325 -3.96 8.16 -5.77
CA ARG A 325 -5.30 8.15 -5.19
C ARG A 325 -5.51 9.33 -4.24
N LEU A 326 -4.49 9.66 -3.43
CA LEU A 326 -4.51 10.88 -2.61
C LEU A 326 -4.64 12.12 -3.51
N LEU A 327 -3.84 12.21 -4.58
CA LEU A 327 -3.91 13.32 -5.54
C LEU A 327 -5.31 13.45 -6.14
N GLY A 328 -5.91 12.33 -6.56
CA GLY A 328 -7.28 12.30 -7.08
C GLY A 328 -8.28 12.91 -6.10
N LEU A 329 -8.22 12.53 -4.82
CA LEU A 329 -9.11 13.07 -3.78
C LEU A 329 -8.85 14.56 -3.53
N TYR A 330 -7.59 15.02 -3.60
CA TYR A 330 -7.24 16.43 -3.43
C TYR A 330 -7.70 17.31 -4.59
N THR A 331 -7.90 16.76 -5.77
CA THR A 331 -8.29 17.48 -7.00
C THR A 331 -9.75 17.27 -7.38
N ASP A 332 -10.49 16.42 -6.67
CA ASP A 332 -11.90 16.10 -6.95
C ASP A 332 -12.82 17.31 -6.81
N ARG A 333 -12.59 18.15 -5.80
CA ARG A 333 -13.46 19.30 -5.47
C ARG A 333 -12.63 20.51 -5.04
N SER A 334 -13.27 21.69 -5.02
CA SER A 334 -12.70 22.89 -4.42
C SER A 334 -12.94 22.91 -2.91
N PRO A 335 -11.98 23.38 -2.09
CA PRO A 335 -12.14 23.53 -0.65
C PRO A 335 -13.37 24.36 -0.29
N ALA A 336 -14.20 23.82 0.63
CA ALA A 336 -15.43 24.49 1.07
C ALA A 336 -15.21 25.46 2.24
N ALA A 337 -14.02 25.44 2.86
CA ALA A 337 -13.67 26.23 4.03
C ALA A 337 -12.17 26.59 4.02
N SER A 338 -11.69 27.25 5.05
CA SER A 338 -10.27 27.53 5.30
C SER A 338 -9.80 26.83 6.57
N GLY A 339 -8.49 26.69 6.70
CA GLY A 339 -7.82 26.07 7.85
C GLY A 339 -7.51 24.58 7.68
N GLY A 340 -6.38 24.15 8.23
CA GLY A 340 -5.98 22.75 8.28
C GLY A 340 -5.90 22.08 6.92
N ILE A 341 -6.69 21.00 6.74
CA ILE A 341 -6.69 20.21 5.50
C ILE A 341 -7.14 21.01 4.28
N TRP A 342 -8.05 21.98 4.46
CA TRP A 342 -8.55 22.81 3.37
C TRP A 342 -7.47 23.71 2.78
N ASP A 343 -6.62 24.30 3.64
CA ASP A 343 -5.50 25.12 3.18
C ASP A 343 -4.46 24.27 2.44
N ARG A 344 -4.25 23.02 2.88
CA ARG A 344 -3.35 22.06 2.22
C ARG A 344 -3.85 21.69 0.83
N VAL A 345 -5.13 21.34 0.72
CA VAL A 345 -5.77 21.07 -0.58
C VAL A 345 -5.67 22.30 -1.50
N ALA A 346 -5.99 23.48 -1.00
CA ALA A 346 -5.90 24.73 -1.77
C ALA A 346 -4.46 25.05 -2.21
N ALA A 347 -3.45 24.76 -1.37
CA ALA A 347 -2.05 24.96 -1.72
C ALA A 347 -1.63 24.01 -2.85
N LEU A 348 -2.03 22.72 -2.78
CA LEU A 348 -1.71 21.74 -3.80
C LEU A 348 -2.39 22.08 -5.13
N GLN A 349 -3.68 22.42 -5.14
CA GLN A 349 -4.41 22.79 -6.35
C GLN A 349 -3.82 24.04 -7.02
N ARG A 350 -3.40 25.06 -6.24
CA ARG A 350 -2.70 26.23 -6.76
C ARG A 350 -1.35 25.88 -7.38
N PHE A 351 -0.60 25.00 -6.74
CA PHE A 351 0.68 24.53 -7.26
C PHE A 351 0.50 23.71 -8.54
N GLU A 352 -0.48 22.81 -8.60
CA GLU A 352 -0.79 22.03 -9.80
C GLU A 352 -1.22 22.92 -10.97
N THR A 353 -2.02 23.95 -10.68
CA THR A 353 -2.37 24.99 -11.66
C THR A 353 -1.12 25.72 -12.15
N ALA A 354 -0.20 26.11 -11.25
CA ALA A 354 1.06 26.76 -11.62
C ALA A 354 1.91 25.88 -12.53
N LEU A 355 2.05 24.58 -12.21
CA LEU A 355 2.74 23.61 -13.07
C LEU A 355 2.12 23.54 -14.48
N SER A 356 0.79 23.56 -14.58
CA SER A 356 0.08 23.49 -15.85
C SER A 356 0.28 24.73 -16.74
N THR A 357 0.61 25.89 -16.15
CA THR A 357 0.90 27.13 -16.92
C THR A 357 2.26 27.10 -17.61
N GLY A 358 3.18 26.22 -17.21
CA GLY A 358 4.56 26.20 -17.68
C GLY A 358 5.42 27.39 -17.21
N SER A 359 4.92 28.24 -16.30
CA SER A 359 5.63 29.42 -15.80
C SER A 359 6.51 29.08 -14.59
N ALA A 360 7.83 29.19 -14.75
CA ALA A 360 8.79 29.02 -13.65
C ALA A 360 8.53 29.99 -12.48
N GLU A 361 8.09 31.23 -12.76
CA GLU A 361 7.75 32.23 -11.75
C GLU A 361 6.51 31.78 -10.93
N ALA A 362 5.46 31.28 -11.59
CA ALA A 362 4.26 30.77 -10.92
C ALA A 362 4.57 29.56 -10.04
N VAL A 363 5.41 28.64 -10.53
CA VAL A 363 5.88 27.49 -9.79
C VAL A 363 6.73 27.91 -8.59
N ALA A 364 7.70 28.80 -8.79
CA ALA A 364 8.54 29.32 -7.73
C ALA A 364 7.74 30.00 -6.60
N LYS A 365 6.66 30.68 -6.94
CA LYS A 365 5.78 31.35 -5.97
C LYS A 365 4.93 30.38 -5.16
N THR A 366 4.50 29.25 -5.74
CA THR A 366 3.56 28.33 -5.10
C THR A 366 4.25 27.16 -4.39
N LEU A 367 5.43 26.74 -4.86
CA LEU A 367 6.16 25.59 -4.33
C LEU A 367 6.47 25.67 -2.81
N PRO A 368 6.95 26.79 -2.24
CA PRO A 368 7.22 26.84 -0.79
C PRO A 368 5.97 26.62 0.08
N ALA A 369 4.83 27.15 -0.38
CA ALA A 369 3.58 27.03 0.37
C ALA A 369 3.05 25.58 0.37
N VAL A 370 3.05 24.91 -0.80
CA VAL A 370 2.60 23.52 -0.89
C VAL A 370 3.57 22.58 -0.17
N TRP A 371 4.89 22.79 -0.27
CA TRP A 371 5.89 22.01 0.43
C TRP A 371 5.68 22.07 1.96
N SER A 372 5.55 23.28 2.52
CA SER A 372 5.25 23.45 3.93
C SER A 372 3.93 22.82 4.36
N ALA A 373 2.90 22.93 3.52
CA ALA A 373 1.59 22.34 3.77
C ALA A 373 1.63 20.80 3.76
N MET A 374 2.35 20.18 2.82
CA MET A 374 2.53 18.73 2.75
C MET A 374 3.42 18.22 3.90
N GLY A 375 4.49 18.97 4.27
CA GLY A 375 5.34 18.65 5.40
C GLY A 375 4.59 18.66 6.73
N SER A 376 3.66 19.58 6.94
CA SER A 376 2.81 19.59 8.14
C SER A 376 1.93 18.34 8.28
N ALA A 377 1.75 17.60 7.20
CA ALA A 377 1.02 16.34 7.15
C ALA A 377 1.94 15.10 7.07
N GLY A 378 3.27 15.26 6.99
CA GLY A 378 4.23 14.16 6.79
C GLY A 378 4.05 13.48 5.44
N LEU A 379 3.82 14.26 4.40
CA LEU A 379 3.54 13.80 3.02
C LEU A 379 4.60 14.29 2.01
N GLU A 380 5.80 14.65 2.48
CA GLU A 380 6.89 15.17 1.64
C GLU A 380 7.34 14.15 0.60
N VAL A 381 7.48 12.88 0.99
CA VAL A 381 7.91 11.81 0.07
C VAL A 381 6.81 11.54 -0.97
N THR A 382 5.55 11.52 -0.56
CA THR A 382 4.40 11.44 -1.47
C THR A 382 4.36 12.61 -2.45
N PHE A 383 4.53 13.84 -1.97
CA PHE A 383 4.63 15.01 -2.82
C PHE A 383 5.79 14.89 -3.83
N SER A 384 6.94 14.41 -3.36
CA SER A 384 8.11 14.20 -4.19
C SER A 384 7.86 13.15 -5.27
N SER A 385 7.23 12.03 -4.92
CA SER A 385 6.86 10.98 -5.87
C SER A 385 5.92 11.50 -6.99
N LEU A 386 4.95 12.36 -6.63
CA LEU A 386 3.96 12.87 -7.57
C LEU A 386 4.49 13.95 -8.53
N PHE A 387 5.44 14.79 -8.09
CA PHE A 387 5.72 16.03 -8.79
C PHE A 387 7.18 16.20 -9.25
N TYR A 388 8.10 15.28 -8.90
CA TYR A 388 9.51 15.44 -9.25
C TYR A 388 9.74 15.55 -10.76
N GLU A 389 9.08 14.74 -11.60
CA GLU A 389 9.25 14.76 -13.05
C GLU A 389 8.88 16.12 -13.65
N LYS A 390 7.74 16.68 -13.22
CA LYS A 390 7.32 18.00 -13.66
C LYS A 390 8.27 19.09 -13.20
N LEU A 391 8.77 19.00 -11.97
CA LEU A 391 9.69 19.99 -11.40
C LEU A 391 11.06 20.00 -12.10
N THR A 392 11.53 18.89 -12.66
CA THR A 392 12.80 18.87 -13.43
C THR A 392 12.76 19.74 -14.69
N THR A 393 11.58 20.11 -15.17
CA THR A 393 11.44 20.93 -16.38
C THR A 393 11.58 22.44 -16.12
N PHE A 394 11.67 22.86 -14.84
CA PHE A 394 11.76 24.26 -14.45
C PHE A 394 13.13 24.59 -13.89
N ASP A 395 13.71 25.71 -14.31
CA ASP A 395 14.93 26.27 -13.73
C ASP A 395 14.53 27.18 -12.55
N LEU A 396 14.62 26.61 -11.33
CA LEU A 396 14.23 27.27 -10.10
C LEU A 396 15.45 27.64 -9.28
N HIS A 397 15.51 28.88 -8.75
CA HIS A 397 16.61 29.42 -7.98
C HIS A 397 16.19 29.84 -6.57
N GLY A 398 17.19 30.02 -5.67
CA GLY A 398 16.96 30.42 -4.30
C GLY A 398 16.14 29.39 -3.52
N ASN A 399 15.28 29.83 -2.60
CA ASN A 399 14.49 28.91 -1.77
C ASN A 399 13.60 27.92 -2.57
N PRO A 400 12.91 28.29 -3.64
CA PRO A 400 12.22 27.31 -4.51
C PRO A 400 13.15 26.27 -5.13
N GLY A 401 14.37 26.67 -5.53
CA GLY A 401 15.38 25.75 -6.04
C GLY A 401 15.86 24.74 -4.99
N GLU A 402 16.09 25.19 -3.76
CA GLU A 402 16.45 24.30 -2.65
C GLU A 402 15.32 23.30 -2.34
N ILE A 403 14.06 23.75 -2.37
CA ILE A 403 12.92 22.85 -2.18
C ILE A 403 12.80 21.86 -3.35
N ALA A 404 12.95 22.30 -4.59
CA ALA A 404 12.94 21.43 -5.75
C ALA A 404 14.03 20.35 -5.65
N LYS A 405 15.23 20.71 -5.18
CA LYS A 405 16.30 19.76 -4.90
C LYS A 405 15.90 18.74 -3.82
N LYS A 406 15.30 19.16 -2.72
CA LYS A 406 14.78 18.25 -1.67
C LYS A 406 13.73 17.29 -2.26
N VAL A 407 12.80 17.79 -3.06
CA VAL A 407 11.80 16.98 -3.76
C VAL A 407 12.46 15.92 -4.65
N MET A 408 13.46 16.30 -5.40
CA MET A 408 14.18 15.37 -6.29
C MET A 408 14.93 14.29 -5.50
N LEU A 409 15.62 14.63 -4.42
CA LEU A 409 16.33 13.67 -3.56
C LEU A 409 15.41 12.71 -2.80
N LEU A 410 14.16 13.11 -2.54
CA LEU A 410 13.15 12.23 -1.92
C LEU A 410 12.33 11.43 -2.95
N SER A 411 12.51 11.67 -4.23
CA SER A 411 11.77 11.03 -5.32
C SER A 411 12.27 9.62 -5.63
N PRO A 412 11.54 8.83 -6.42
CA PRO A 412 12.04 7.57 -6.95
C PRO A 412 13.33 7.69 -7.77
N ASN A 413 13.59 8.84 -8.39
CA ASN A 413 14.75 9.09 -9.26
C ASN A 413 15.89 9.88 -8.56
N TYR A 414 16.00 9.76 -7.25
CA TYR A 414 16.95 10.48 -6.39
C TYR A 414 18.41 10.38 -6.88
N GLU A 415 18.80 9.24 -7.42
CA GLU A 415 20.17 8.99 -7.91
C GLU A 415 20.50 9.88 -9.13
N SER A 416 19.56 9.99 -10.08
CA SER A 416 19.70 10.86 -11.27
C SER A 416 19.66 12.34 -10.93
N ALA A 417 19.01 12.69 -9.82
CA ALA A 417 18.86 14.06 -9.35
C ALA A 417 20.08 14.59 -8.58
N ALA A 418 20.97 13.68 -8.16
CA ALA A 418 22.16 14.03 -7.36
C ALA A 418 23.19 14.82 -8.17
N ALA A 419 23.50 16.04 -7.71
CA ALA A 419 24.50 16.89 -8.36
C ALA A 419 25.91 16.27 -8.30
N PRO A 420 26.75 16.42 -9.34
CA PRO A 420 28.12 15.89 -9.33
C PRO A 420 28.97 16.45 -8.18
N ASP A 421 28.88 17.77 -7.94
CA ASP A 421 29.62 18.48 -6.91
C ASP A 421 28.67 18.90 -5.75
N GLY A 422 27.67 18.05 -5.45
CA GLY A 422 26.63 18.30 -4.48
C GLY A 422 27.06 18.11 -3.02
N GLY A 423 26.15 18.39 -2.11
CA GLY A 423 26.37 18.21 -0.68
C GLY A 423 26.29 16.75 -0.23
N PHE A 424 26.29 16.54 1.09
CA PHE A 424 26.27 15.19 1.67
C PHE A 424 25.11 14.32 1.18
N ALA A 425 23.91 14.87 1.06
CA ALA A 425 22.77 14.13 0.55
C ALA A 425 22.93 13.67 -0.91
N ASP A 426 23.58 14.49 -1.76
CA ASP A 426 23.88 14.11 -3.15
C ASP A 426 24.87 12.93 -3.23
N LEU A 427 25.90 12.93 -2.37
CA LEU A 427 26.85 11.84 -2.28
C LEU A 427 26.16 10.55 -1.81
N ILE A 428 25.33 10.62 -0.77
CA ILE A 428 24.56 9.46 -0.30
C ILE A 428 23.60 8.94 -1.38
N ALA A 429 22.99 9.81 -2.17
CA ALA A 429 22.17 9.41 -3.31
C ALA A 429 22.95 8.55 -4.33
N LYS A 430 24.25 8.80 -4.48
CA LYS A 430 25.16 8.00 -5.32
C LYS A 430 25.77 6.80 -4.58
N GLY A 431 25.55 6.66 -3.27
CA GLY A 431 26.18 5.65 -2.43
C GLY A 431 27.60 5.99 -2.00
N GLU A 432 27.98 7.25 -2.11
CA GLU A 432 29.28 7.81 -1.78
C GLU A 432 29.24 8.58 -0.46
N VAL A 433 30.40 8.92 0.08
CA VAL A 433 30.55 9.73 1.29
C VAL A 433 31.54 10.86 1.05
N PRO A 434 31.43 12.00 1.77
CA PRO A 434 32.42 13.08 1.71
C PRO A 434 33.73 12.67 2.36
N ASP A 435 34.82 13.41 2.07
CA ASP A 435 36.15 13.17 2.68
C ASP A 435 36.17 13.34 4.20
N ARG A 436 35.24 14.14 4.72
CA ARG A 436 35.14 14.42 6.16
C ARG A 436 33.82 13.94 6.73
N ARG A 437 33.92 13.20 7.84
CA ARG A 437 32.76 12.74 8.62
C ARG A 437 31.98 13.94 9.19
N PRO A 438 30.64 14.03 9.00
CA PRO A 438 29.81 15.06 9.62
C PRO A 438 29.77 14.95 11.15
N ASP A 439 29.66 16.10 11.83
CA ASP A 439 29.64 16.15 13.30
C ASP A 439 28.28 15.80 13.91
N ALA A 440 27.16 16.04 13.17
CA ALA A 440 25.81 15.73 13.65
C ALA A 440 25.63 14.21 13.82
N PRO A 441 25.03 13.74 14.93
CA PRO A 441 24.99 12.31 15.28
C PRO A 441 24.40 11.41 14.18
N LEU A 442 23.25 11.78 13.61
CA LEU A 442 22.59 10.97 12.57
C LEU A 442 23.34 11.04 11.24
N SER A 443 23.81 12.22 10.83
CA SER A 443 24.66 12.36 9.64
C SER A 443 25.97 11.58 9.78
N GLY A 444 26.59 11.59 10.96
CA GLY A 444 27.76 10.79 11.27
C GLY A 444 27.49 9.28 11.19
N ALA A 445 26.33 8.84 11.69
CA ALA A 445 25.90 7.44 11.60
C ALA A 445 25.69 6.99 10.13
N ILE A 446 25.09 7.86 9.32
CA ILE A 446 24.93 7.62 7.87
C ILE A 446 26.30 7.54 7.19
N TYR A 447 27.20 8.48 7.47
CA TYR A 447 28.57 8.45 6.96
C TYR A 447 29.25 7.12 7.30
N ASP A 448 29.24 6.72 8.58
CA ASP A 448 29.85 5.47 9.03
C ASP A 448 29.28 4.26 8.30
N ALA A 449 27.96 4.20 8.11
CA ALA A 449 27.25 3.10 7.42
C ALA A 449 27.61 3.01 5.93
N PHE A 450 27.94 4.13 5.28
CA PHE A 450 28.28 4.18 3.87
C PHE A 450 29.81 4.10 3.61
N SER A 451 30.65 4.22 4.64
CA SER A 451 32.10 4.14 4.55
C SER A 451 32.65 2.80 5.09
N GLU A 452 32.77 2.69 6.40
CA GLU A 452 33.57 1.63 7.03
C GLU A 452 32.79 0.69 7.97
N ALA A 453 31.53 1.05 8.35
CA ALA A 453 30.78 0.23 9.29
C ALA A 453 30.44 -1.14 8.69
N GLY A 454 30.87 -2.20 9.38
CA GLY A 454 30.48 -3.55 9.04
C GLY A 454 28.99 -3.83 9.39
N PRO A 455 28.36 -4.77 8.66
CA PRO A 455 27.00 -5.19 8.95
C PRO A 455 26.91 -5.94 10.29
N ARG A 456 25.73 -6.04 10.83
CA ARG A 456 25.42 -6.89 11.99
C ARG A 456 25.64 -8.37 11.63
N ALA A 457 26.66 -8.99 12.23
CA ALA A 457 27.05 -10.35 11.94
C ALA A 457 25.94 -11.39 12.22
N ASP A 458 25.14 -11.16 13.29
CA ASP A 458 23.99 -12.02 13.65
C ASP A 458 22.90 -12.00 12.57
N LEU A 459 22.63 -10.83 11.94
CA LEU A 459 21.62 -10.69 10.90
C LEU A 459 22.11 -11.26 9.55
N ILE A 460 23.41 -11.10 9.25
CA ILE A 460 24.02 -11.74 8.06
C ILE A 460 24.02 -13.27 8.19
N ALA A 461 24.30 -13.80 9.36
CA ALA A 461 24.30 -15.25 9.59
C ALA A 461 22.90 -15.89 9.36
N ASN A 462 21.83 -15.16 9.56
CA ASN A 462 20.47 -15.62 9.28
C ASN A 462 20.24 -15.91 7.78
N VAL A 463 20.91 -15.18 6.87
CA VAL A 463 20.77 -15.37 5.42
C VAL A 463 21.19 -16.77 4.99
N ALA A 464 22.34 -17.24 5.51
CA ALA A 464 22.82 -18.60 5.24
C ALA A 464 21.89 -19.70 5.75
N GLN A 465 20.95 -19.35 6.63
CA GLN A 465 19.95 -20.25 7.21
C GLN A 465 18.55 -20.08 6.58
N ASN A 466 18.42 -19.37 5.45
CA ASN A 466 17.15 -19.02 4.81
C ASN A 466 16.19 -18.28 5.76
N ARG A 467 16.70 -17.38 6.59
CA ARG A 467 15.96 -16.52 7.53
C ARG A 467 16.13 -15.03 7.24
N LEU A 468 16.28 -14.69 5.97
CA LEU A 468 16.43 -13.28 5.53
C LEU A 468 15.26 -12.41 6.00
N GLY A 469 14.04 -12.95 5.96
CA GLY A 469 12.85 -12.22 6.43
C GLY A 469 12.93 -11.82 7.91
N GLU A 470 13.48 -12.68 8.78
CA GLU A 470 13.72 -12.30 10.18
C GLU A 470 14.71 -11.14 10.31
N SER A 471 15.80 -11.16 9.52
CA SER A 471 16.77 -10.06 9.50
C SER A 471 16.14 -8.76 9.05
N ILE A 472 15.32 -8.78 7.99
CA ILE A 472 14.63 -7.58 7.51
C ILE A 472 13.66 -7.04 8.56
N LEU A 473 12.88 -7.91 9.25
CA LEU A 473 11.98 -7.46 10.32
C LEU A 473 12.74 -6.78 11.47
N VAL A 474 13.90 -7.30 11.86
CA VAL A 474 14.77 -6.64 12.86
C VAL A 474 15.29 -5.32 12.35
N LEU A 475 15.74 -5.25 11.08
CA LEU A 475 16.25 -4.01 10.46
C LEU A 475 15.19 -2.92 10.38
N LEU A 476 13.94 -3.27 10.12
CA LEU A 476 12.82 -2.31 10.16
C LEU A 476 12.66 -1.69 11.55
N GLY A 477 12.82 -2.49 12.62
CA GLY A 477 12.83 -2.00 13.99
C GLY A 477 14.00 -1.05 14.27
N LEU A 478 15.20 -1.38 13.80
CA LEU A 478 16.39 -0.54 13.93
C LEU A 478 16.26 0.77 13.13
N LEU A 479 15.72 0.73 11.91
CA LEU A 479 15.43 1.94 11.14
C LEU A 479 14.48 2.88 11.89
N GLN A 480 13.44 2.33 12.54
CA GLN A 480 12.52 3.15 13.33
C GLN A 480 13.20 3.73 14.59
N GLN A 481 14.09 3.00 15.25
CA GLN A 481 14.91 3.53 16.35
C GLN A 481 15.82 4.66 15.84
N GLY A 482 16.45 4.46 14.67
CA GLY A 482 17.24 5.48 14.00
C GLY A 482 16.43 6.74 13.67
N ALA A 483 15.23 6.59 13.14
CA ALA A 483 14.30 7.69 12.88
C ALA A 483 13.84 8.42 14.17
N ASN A 484 13.97 7.78 15.32
CA ASN A 484 13.71 8.39 16.61
C ASN A 484 14.98 9.01 17.26
N GLY A 485 16.10 9.07 16.53
CA GLY A 485 17.35 9.72 16.96
C GLY A 485 18.44 8.76 17.45
N ASP A 486 18.25 7.44 17.42
CA ASP A 486 19.31 6.47 17.77
C ASP A 486 20.31 6.31 16.62
N ALA A 487 21.42 7.02 16.70
CA ALA A 487 22.48 7.01 15.69
C ALA A 487 23.13 5.62 15.54
N ALA A 488 23.26 4.84 16.62
CA ALA A 488 23.85 3.50 16.54
C ALA A 488 22.92 2.52 15.81
N ALA A 489 21.61 2.55 16.12
CA ALA A 489 20.60 1.74 15.43
C ALA A 489 20.52 2.11 13.94
N LEU A 490 20.57 3.41 13.59
CA LEU A 490 20.57 3.87 12.21
C LEU A 490 21.78 3.34 11.44
N ARG A 491 22.99 3.51 12.00
CA ARG A 491 24.23 2.98 11.39
C ARG A 491 24.15 1.49 11.13
N ASP A 492 23.77 0.72 12.16
CA ASP A 492 23.70 -0.74 12.08
C ASP A 492 22.66 -1.21 11.04
N ALA A 493 21.50 -0.53 10.97
CA ALA A 493 20.46 -0.81 9.99
C ALA A 493 20.95 -0.54 8.57
N LEU A 494 21.48 0.64 8.30
CA LEU A 494 21.94 1.05 6.96
C LEU A 494 23.09 0.18 6.47
N ALA A 495 24.13 -0.05 7.28
CA ALA A 495 25.26 -0.89 6.93
C ALA A 495 24.83 -2.33 6.63
N THR A 496 23.87 -2.87 7.41
CA THR A 496 23.38 -4.24 7.19
C THR A 496 22.48 -4.33 5.95
N LEU A 497 21.60 -3.36 5.71
CA LEU A 497 20.79 -3.31 4.48
C LEU A 497 21.65 -3.31 3.23
N ARG A 498 22.72 -2.50 3.21
CA ARG A 498 23.68 -2.45 2.11
C ARG A 498 24.37 -3.82 1.89
N ALA A 499 24.85 -4.43 2.97
CA ALA A 499 25.49 -5.75 2.91
C ALA A 499 24.53 -6.87 2.46
N LEU A 500 23.22 -6.70 2.66
CA LEU A 500 22.17 -7.61 2.17
C LEU A 500 21.75 -7.33 0.73
N GLY A 501 22.34 -6.32 0.06
CA GLY A 501 21.97 -5.92 -1.30
C GLY A 501 20.70 -5.05 -1.38
N LEU A 502 20.17 -4.58 -0.24
CA LEU A 502 19.01 -3.68 -0.16
C LEU A 502 19.47 -2.20 -0.21
N GLU A 503 20.35 -1.89 -1.16
CA GLU A 503 21.03 -0.60 -1.30
C GLU A 503 20.04 0.54 -1.53
N ASP A 504 19.01 0.35 -2.38
CA ASP A 504 17.99 1.37 -2.65
C ASP A 504 17.25 1.76 -1.36
N THR A 505 16.85 0.78 -0.55
CA THR A 505 16.19 1.04 0.74
C THR A 505 17.12 1.79 1.70
N ALA A 506 18.40 1.42 1.75
CA ALA A 506 19.38 2.08 2.60
C ALA A 506 19.58 3.54 2.20
N ARG A 507 19.76 3.83 0.91
CA ARG A 507 19.92 5.19 0.40
C ARG A 507 18.67 6.04 0.63
N ARG A 508 17.48 5.54 0.31
CA ARG A 508 16.22 6.25 0.56
C ARG A 508 16.01 6.55 2.03
N ALA A 509 16.25 5.59 2.93
CA ALA A 509 16.14 5.81 4.36
C ALA A 509 17.13 6.88 4.85
N ALA A 510 18.38 6.84 4.39
CA ALA A 510 19.39 7.84 4.71
C ALA A 510 19.00 9.24 4.19
N LEU A 511 18.52 9.34 2.93
CA LEU A 511 18.06 10.60 2.34
C LEU A 511 16.85 11.16 3.09
N GLN A 512 15.89 10.31 3.47
CA GLN A 512 14.72 10.74 4.25
C GLN A 512 15.14 11.31 5.60
N VAL A 513 16.08 10.68 6.31
CA VAL A 513 16.63 11.23 7.57
C VAL A 513 17.36 12.56 7.32
N LEU A 514 18.21 12.66 6.29
CA LEU A 514 18.98 13.88 6.03
C LEU A 514 18.13 15.06 5.57
N VAL A 515 17.07 14.81 4.81
CA VAL A 515 16.29 15.88 4.16
C VAL A 515 15.08 16.31 5.00
N LEU A 516 14.46 15.37 5.75
CA LEU A 516 13.24 15.64 6.53
C LEU A 516 13.54 16.11 7.97
N GLU A 517 14.70 15.75 8.52
CA GLU A 517 15.11 16.19 9.87
C GLU A 517 16.02 17.44 9.85
N ALA A 518 16.30 18.00 8.66
CA ALA A 518 17.18 19.15 8.46
C ALA A 518 16.44 20.50 8.60
#